data_c3498f9274e9ac604050a825f2c9a96a
#
_entry.id   c3498f9274e9ac604050a825f2c9a96a
#
_cell.length_a   1.000
_cell.length_b   1.000
_cell.length_c   1.000
_cell.angle_alpha   90.00
_cell.angle_beta   90.00
_cell.angle_gamma   90.00
#
_symmetry.space_group_name_H-M   'P 1'
#
loop_
_entity.id
_entity.type
_entity.pdbx_description
1 polymer ?
#
loop_
_entity_poly.entity_id
_entity_poly.type
_entity_poly.pdbx_seq_one_letter_code
_entity_poly.pdbx_strand_id
1 'polypeptide(L)'
;MTESEFWALVTRTSPQQDQTELADALKQKLSLLSNDELRDFDKIFGQQMRRSYSWSVWGAAYVITGCDSEYAFAEFRCFLISLGQEWYDKVVESADELGKLELWPEKDGYAYPFVDEYDLIAGQLYEERNDDELPYVPSGQATPAGKKFSHKKKQLKATYPLLSAAFPF
;
A
#
# COMPACT_ATOMS: atom_id res chain seq x y z
N MET A 1 19.58 -1.72 6.43
CA MET A 1 18.26 -1.59 7.10
C MET A 1 17.60 -2.96 7.18
N THR A 2 17.06 -3.30 8.34
CA THR A 2 16.29 -4.53 8.53
C THR A 2 14.83 -4.31 8.13
N GLU A 3 14.11 -5.41 7.89
CA GLU A 3 12.66 -5.31 7.65
C GLU A 3 11.93 -4.70 8.84
N SER A 4 12.32 -5.07 10.07
CA SER A 4 11.72 -4.50 11.28
C SER A 4 11.87 -2.96 11.35
N GLU A 5 13.05 -2.46 11.00
CA GLU A 5 13.29 -1.01 10.92
C GLU A 5 12.43 -0.34 9.85
N PHE A 6 12.31 -0.99 8.68
CA PHE A 6 11.44 -0.52 7.61
C PHE A 6 9.99 -0.38 8.07
N TRP A 7 9.43 -1.43 8.66
CA TRP A 7 8.04 -1.41 9.11
C TRP A 7 7.79 -0.38 10.21
N ALA A 8 8.78 -0.17 11.10
CA ALA A 8 8.67 0.89 12.11
C ALA A 8 8.57 2.29 11.48
N LEU A 9 9.22 2.50 10.33
CA LEU A 9 9.18 3.79 9.63
C LEU A 9 7.86 4.02 8.91
N VAL A 10 7.31 3.02 8.22
CA VAL A 10 6.16 3.21 7.32
C VAL A 10 4.81 3.08 8.00
N THR A 11 4.73 2.46 9.17
CA THR A 11 3.45 2.14 9.80
C THR A 11 2.80 3.39 10.37
N ARG A 12 1.53 3.61 10.00
CA ARG A 12 0.74 4.73 10.51
C ARG A 12 0.40 4.56 11.99
N THR A 13 0.11 5.65 12.68
CA THR A 13 -0.22 5.64 14.11
C THR A 13 -1.59 5.06 14.39
N SER A 14 -2.53 5.23 13.44
CA SER A 14 -3.86 4.62 13.51
C SER A 14 -4.39 4.40 12.11
N PRO A 15 -5.33 3.46 11.89
CA PRO A 15 -5.92 3.23 10.56
C PRO A 15 -6.60 4.47 9.97
N GLN A 16 -7.04 5.42 10.80
CA GLN A 16 -7.72 6.63 10.37
C GLN A 16 -6.81 7.84 10.19
N GLN A 17 -5.51 7.71 10.45
CA GLN A 17 -4.57 8.83 10.28
C GLN A 17 -4.70 9.42 8.87
N ASP A 18 -4.81 10.75 8.78
CA ASP A 18 -4.88 11.46 7.52
C ASP A 18 -3.62 11.22 6.67
N GLN A 19 -3.80 11.08 5.34
CA GLN A 19 -2.68 10.77 4.45
C GLN A 19 -1.62 11.88 4.42
N THR A 20 -2.01 13.14 4.58
CA THR A 20 -1.05 14.26 4.63
C THR A 20 -0.18 14.17 5.88
N GLU A 21 -0.78 13.92 7.04
CA GLU A 21 -0.05 13.71 8.29
C GLU A 21 0.88 12.49 8.19
N LEU A 22 0.40 11.41 7.60
CA LEU A 22 1.19 10.20 7.39
C LEU A 22 2.41 10.46 6.50
N ALA A 23 2.21 11.13 5.38
CA ALA A 23 3.29 11.48 4.44
C ALA A 23 4.31 12.43 5.09
N ASP A 24 3.85 13.46 5.79
CA ASP A 24 4.71 14.41 6.49
C ASP A 24 5.53 13.70 7.58
N ALA A 25 4.91 12.81 8.35
CA ALA A 25 5.59 12.03 9.38
C ALA A 25 6.67 11.13 8.79
N LEU A 26 6.39 10.46 7.68
CA LEU A 26 7.39 9.64 7.00
C LEU A 26 8.54 10.49 6.47
N LYS A 27 8.24 11.62 5.85
CA LYS A 27 9.27 12.54 5.34
C LYS A 27 10.20 12.99 6.46
N GLN A 28 9.66 13.34 7.62
CA GLN A 28 10.47 13.75 8.79
C GLN A 28 11.37 12.61 9.26
N LYS A 29 10.83 11.40 9.39
CA LYS A 29 11.62 10.22 9.81
C LYS A 29 12.74 9.92 8.81
N LEU A 30 12.42 9.91 7.53
CA LEU A 30 13.39 9.60 6.47
C LEU A 30 14.45 10.70 6.34
N SER A 31 14.13 11.93 6.67
CA SER A 31 15.10 13.05 6.64
C SER A 31 16.26 12.85 7.60
N LEU A 32 16.11 12.00 8.61
CA LEU A 32 17.16 11.67 9.58
C LEU A 32 18.05 10.51 9.12
N LEU A 33 17.71 9.84 8.03
CA LEU A 33 18.45 8.71 7.51
C LEU A 33 19.63 9.16 6.64
N SER A 34 20.67 8.32 6.58
CA SER A 34 21.77 8.49 5.63
C SER A 34 21.31 8.15 4.21
N ASN A 35 22.13 8.52 3.22
CA ASN A 35 21.85 8.16 1.82
C ASN A 35 21.77 6.64 1.63
N ASP A 36 22.64 5.87 2.26
CA ASP A 36 22.61 4.41 2.18
C ASP A 36 21.33 3.85 2.78
N GLU A 37 20.89 4.38 3.90
CA GLU A 37 19.64 3.99 4.54
C GLU A 37 18.43 4.35 3.69
N LEU A 38 18.44 5.51 3.01
CA LEU A 38 17.38 5.89 2.06
C LEU A 38 17.29 4.90 0.89
N ARG A 39 18.44 4.47 0.36
CA ARG A 39 18.48 3.46 -0.71
C ARG A 39 17.91 2.13 -0.24
N ASP A 40 18.30 1.69 0.95
CA ASP A 40 17.78 0.45 1.55
C ASP A 40 16.27 0.53 1.76
N PHE A 41 15.80 1.64 2.30
CA PHE A 41 14.37 1.88 2.51
C PHE A 41 13.60 1.79 1.20
N ASP A 42 14.05 2.50 0.17
CA ASP A 42 13.41 2.51 -1.14
C ASP A 42 13.36 1.11 -1.76
N LYS A 43 14.45 0.36 -1.63
CA LYS A 43 14.53 -1.01 -2.12
C LYS A 43 13.52 -1.93 -1.43
N ILE A 44 13.41 -1.84 -0.11
CA ILE A 44 12.46 -2.66 0.66
C ILE A 44 11.03 -2.25 0.31
N PHE A 45 10.76 -0.95 0.19
CA PHE A 45 9.44 -0.46 -0.20
C PHE A 45 9.04 -1.02 -1.57
N GLY A 46 9.94 -0.98 -2.54
CA GLY A 46 9.72 -1.56 -3.87
C GLY A 46 9.46 -3.06 -3.81
N GLN A 47 10.13 -3.79 -2.95
CA GLN A 47 9.88 -5.22 -2.74
C GLN A 47 8.46 -5.47 -2.23
N GLN A 48 7.98 -4.64 -1.30
CA GLN A 48 6.61 -4.77 -0.78
C GLN A 48 5.57 -4.38 -1.84
N MET A 49 5.86 -3.37 -2.65
CA MET A 49 4.98 -3.00 -3.77
C MET A 49 4.84 -4.16 -4.78
N ARG A 50 5.91 -4.88 -5.06
CA ARG A 50 5.87 -6.06 -5.95
C ARG A 50 5.14 -7.23 -5.29
N ARG A 51 5.40 -7.49 -4.02
CA ARG A 51 4.78 -8.60 -3.26
C ARG A 51 3.26 -8.47 -3.21
N SER A 52 2.74 -7.27 -3.13
CA SER A 52 1.30 -6.98 -3.11
C SER A 52 0.68 -6.82 -4.51
N TYR A 53 1.48 -6.92 -5.57
CA TYR A 53 1.00 -6.77 -6.94
C TYR A 53 0.37 -8.07 -7.43
N SER A 54 -0.87 -8.30 -7.01
CA SER A 54 -1.63 -9.50 -7.34
C SER A 54 -3.07 -9.16 -7.66
N TRP A 55 -3.71 -10.01 -8.47
CA TRP A 55 -5.13 -9.86 -8.78
C TRP A 55 -6.01 -10.02 -7.54
N SER A 56 -5.60 -10.87 -6.60
CA SER A 56 -6.32 -11.07 -5.34
C SER A 56 -6.38 -9.78 -4.51
N VAL A 57 -5.27 -9.08 -4.38
CA VAL A 57 -5.22 -7.79 -3.67
C VAL A 57 -5.98 -6.71 -4.43
N TRP A 58 -5.85 -6.68 -5.77
CA TRP A 58 -6.59 -5.71 -6.58
C TRP A 58 -8.10 -5.92 -6.48
N GLY A 59 -8.55 -7.19 -6.48
CA GLY A 59 -9.97 -7.51 -6.29
C GLY A 59 -10.52 -6.99 -4.97
N ALA A 60 -9.73 -7.04 -3.90
CA ALA A 60 -10.10 -6.45 -2.62
C ALA A 60 -10.30 -4.93 -2.75
N ALA A 61 -9.37 -4.23 -3.39
CA ALA A 61 -9.52 -2.79 -3.65
C ALA A 61 -10.77 -2.49 -4.48
N TYR A 62 -11.05 -3.34 -5.47
CA TYR A 62 -12.24 -3.20 -6.31
C TYR A 62 -13.53 -3.33 -5.50
N VAL A 63 -13.62 -4.30 -4.60
CA VAL A 63 -14.81 -4.49 -3.74
C VAL A 63 -15.03 -3.26 -2.84
N ILE A 64 -13.94 -2.71 -2.30
CA ILE A 64 -14.05 -1.58 -1.36
C ILE A 64 -14.41 -0.28 -2.08
N THR A 65 -13.78 0.00 -3.23
CA THR A 65 -13.81 1.34 -3.85
C THR A 65 -14.19 1.35 -5.33
N GLY A 66 -14.26 0.19 -5.98
CA GLY A 66 -14.38 0.12 -7.43
C GLY A 66 -13.05 0.40 -8.16
N CYS A 67 -11.93 0.32 -7.47
CA CYS A 67 -10.60 0.58 -8.03
C CYS A 67 -10.33 -0.28 -9.26
N ASP A 68 -10.11 0.36 -10.42
CA ASP A 68 -9.91 -0.33 -11.70
C ASP A 68 -8.75 0.21 -12.53
N SER A 69 -7.90 1.07 -11.96
CA SER A 69 -6.71 1.61 -12.63
C SER A 69 -5.42 1.21 -11.91
N GLU A 70 -4.34 1.09 -12.70
CA GLU A 70 -3.00 0.82 -12.14
C GLU A 70 -2.57 1.90 -11.14
N TYR A 71 -2.86 3.16 -11.44
CA TYR A 71 -2.50 4.28 -10.60
C TYR A 71 -3.20 4.19 -9.23
N ALA A 72 -4.50 3.99 -9.20
CA ALA A 72 -5.25 3.85 -7.96
C ALA A 72 -4.84 2.59 -7.19
N PHE A 73 -4.55 1.50 -7.90
CA PHE A 73 -4.07 0.28 -7.26
C PHE A 73 -2.70 0.46 -6.60
N ALA A 74 -1.82 1.25 -7.19
CA ALA A 74 -0.54 1.59 -6.55
C ALA A 74 -0.76 2.37 -5.24
N GLU A 75 -1.66 3.34 -5.23
CA GLU A 75 -2.01 4.08 -4.02
C GLU A 75 -2.64 3.18 -2.94
N PHE A 76 -3.45 2.22 -3.34
CA PHE A 76 -4.04 1.22 -2.44
C PHE A 76 -2.96 0.35 -1.81
N ARG A 77 -1.97 -0.09 -2.58
CA ARG A 77 -0.84 -0.88 -2.04
C ARG A 77 0.00 -0.07 -1.06
N CYS A 78 0.18 1.22 -1.32
CA CYS A 78 0.80 2.13 -0.36
C CYS A 78 0.01 2.19 0.95
N PHE A 79 -1.32 2.24 0.88
CA PHE A 79 -2.17 2.15 2.05
C PHE A 79 -1.95 0.85 2.82
N LEU A 80 -1.91 -0.30 2.13
CA LEU A 80 -1.67 -1.60 2.78
C LEU A 80 -0.33 -1.61 3.54
N ILE A 81 0.72 -1.11 2.91
CA ILE A 81 2.05 -1.02 3.53
C ILE A 81 1.97 -0.15 4.79
N SER A 82 1.25 0.96 4.73
CA SER A 82 1.11 1.87 5.87
C SER A 82 0.36 1.28 7.07
N LEU A 83 -0.43 0.23 6.87
CA LEU A 83 -1.12 -0.47 7.97
C LEU A 83 -0.16 -1.25 8.88
N GLY A 84 1.05 -1.51 8.42
CA GLY A 84 2.05 -2.25 9.16
C GLY A 84 2.15 -3.70 8.76
N GLN A 85 3.20 -4.36 9.23
CA GLN A 85 3.59 -5.69 8.80
C GLN A 85 2.49 -6.74 9.06
N GLU A 86 1.88 -6.71 10.23
CA GLU A 86 0.88 -7.71 10.61
C GLU A 86 -0.32 -7.69 9.67
N TRP A 87 -0.90 -6.52 9.44
CA TRP A 87 -2.01 -6.37 8.49
C TRP A 87 -1.58 -6.68 7.06
N TYR A 88 -0.45 -6.13 6.65
CA TYR A 88 0.07 -6.31 5.29
C TYR A 88 0.27 -7.79 4.96
N ASP A 89 0.95 -8.53 5.82
CA ASP A 89 1.23 -9.95 5.60
C ASP A 89 -0.07 -10.77 5.51
N LYS A 90 -1.04 -10.51 6.38
CA LYS A 90 -2.34 -11.18 6.34
C LYS A 90 -3.09 -10.90 5.05
N VAL A 91 -3.12 -9.66 4.60
CA VAL A 91 -3.85 -9.25 3.39
C VAL A 91 -3.19 -9.79 2.13
N VAL A 92 -1.87 -9.79 2.06
CA VAL A 92 -1.15 -10.36 0.91
C VAL A 92 -1.38 -11.87 0.81
N GLU A 93 -1.46 -12.56 1.92
CA GLU A 93 -1.75 -14.00 1.96
C GLU A 93 -3.22 -14.29 1.67
N SER A 94 -4.14 -13.50 2.24
CA SER A 94 -5.58 -13.65 2.08
C SER A 94 -6.24 -12.27 2.07
N ALA A 95 -6.53 -11.75 0.88
CA ALA A 95 -6.96 -10.36 0.72
C ALA A 95 -8.26 -10.02 1.45
N ASP A 96 -9.16 -11.00 1.61
CA ASP A 96 -10.43 -10.80 2.32
C ASP A 96 -10.24 -10.51 3.82
N GLU A 97 -9.08 -10.85 4.39
CA GLU A 97 -8.76 -10.51 5.79
C GLU A 97 -8.85 -9.00 6.07
N LEU A 98 -8.70 -8.18 5.03
CA LEU A 98 -8.85 -6.74 5.16
C LEU A 98 -10.27 -6.32 5.60
N GLY A 99 -11.26 -7.18 5.37
CA GLY A 99 -12.63 -6.97 5.85
C GLY A 99 -12.77 -6.94 7.36
N LYS A 100 -11.76 -7.39 8.10
CA LYS A 100 -11.73 -7.31 9.57
C LYS A 100 -11.28 -5.95 10.09
N LEU A 101 -10.78 -5.08 9.23
CA LEU A 101 -10.40 -3.72 9.62
C LEU A 101 -11.67 -2.92 9.95
N GLU A 102 -11.76 -2.41 11.17
CA GLU A 102 -12.96 -1.71 11.65
C GLU A 102 -12.90 -0.20 11.39
N LEU A 103 -11.71 0.38 11.49
CA LEU A 103 -11.51 1.81 11.33
C LEU A 103 -10.78 2.09 10.01
N TRP A 104 -11.36 2.93 9.19
CA TRP A 104 -10.84 3.29 7.86
C TRP A 104 -10.60 4.78 7.76
N PRO A 105 -9.56 5.21 7.02
CA PRO A 105 -9.49 6.60 6.62
C PRO A 105 -10.68 6.90 5.70
N GLU A 106 -11.22 8.09 5.80
CA GLU A 106 -12.41 8.48 5.05
C GLU A 106 -12.18 9.75 4.24
N LYS A 107 -12.86 9.84 3.11
CA LYS A 107 -12.94 11.03 2.29
C LYS A 107 -14.36 11.12 1.74
N ASP A 108 -15.00 12.27 1.93
CA ASP A 108 -16.39 12.52 1.48
C ASP A 108 -17.40 11.50 2.02
N GLY A 109 -17.16 10.98 3.24
CA GLY A 109 -18.04 10.00 3.89
C GLY A 109 -17.82 8.55 3.50
N TYR A 110 -16.82 8.27 2.65
CA TYR A 110 -16.51 6.91 2.19
C TYR A 110 -15.11 6.49 2.63
N ALA A 111 -14.90 5.18 2.80
CA ALA A 111 -13.57 4.64 3.05
C ALA A 111 -12.62 5.06 1.92
N TYR A 112 -11.45 5.54 2.31
CA TYR A 112 -10.44 6.02 1.37
C TYR A 112 -9.09 5.34 1.62
N PRO A 113 -8.95 4.07 1.18
CA PRO A 113 -7.73 3.27 1.41
C PRO A 113 -6.65 3.57 0.37
N PHE A 114 -6.25 4.82 0.27
CA PHE A 114 -5.26 5.28 -0.70
C PHE A 114 -4.28 6.22 -0.03
N VAL A 115 -3.00 6.12 -0.39
CA VAL A 115 -1.96 7.08 0.01
C VAL A 115 -1.22 7.51 -1.25
N ASP A 116 -1.35 8.79 -1.59
CA ASP A 116 -0.73 9.36 -2.77
C ASP A 116 0.77 9.57 -2.55
N GLU A 117 1.57 9.16 -3.52
CA GLU A 117 3.02 9.40 -3.58
C GLU A 117 3.84 8.89 -2.38
N TYR A 118 3.28 8.00 -1.55
CA TYR A 118 3.96 7.47 -0.38
C TYR A 118 5.26 6.72 -0.74
N ASP A 119 5.24 6.05 -1.88
CA ASP A 119 6.38 5.32 -2.44
C ASP A 119 7.46 6.22 -3.04
N LEU A 120 7.19 7.51 -3.22
CA LEU A 120 8.11 8.45 -3.86
C LEU A 120 8.90 9.31 -2.86
N ILE A 121 8.54 9.28 -1.57
CA ILE A 121 9.13 10.19 -0.57
C ILE A 121 10.64 9.99 -0.43
N ALA A 122 11.11 8.75 -0.34
CA ALA A 122 12.53 8.46 -0.21
C ALA A 122 13.32 8.95 -1.43
N GLY A 123 12.80 8.72 -2.63
CA GLY A 123 13.43 9.19 -3.87
C GLY A 123 13.52 10.69 -3.96
N GLN A 124 12.45 11.39 -3.58
CA GLN A 124 12.42 12.85 -3.56
C GLN A 124 13.45 13.43 -2.59
N LEU A 125 13.55 12.87 -1.39
CA LEU A 125 14.56 13.29 -0.41
C LEU A 125 15.99 13.05 -0.90
N TYR A 126 16.22 11.90 -1.53
CA TYR A 126 17.53 11.56 -2.08
C TYR A 126 17.94 12.55 -3.17
N GLU A 127 17.03 12.86 -4.10
CA GLU A 127 17.27 13.82 -5.18
C GLU A 127 17.54 15.22 -4.64
N GLU A 128 16.78 15.69 -3.64
CA GLU A 128 16.99 16.99 -3.00
C GLU A 128 18.39 17.12 -2.38
N ARG A 129 18.92 16.02 -1.81
CA ARG A 129 20.23 16.03 -1.14
C ARG A 129 21.40 15.91 -2.10
N ASN A 130 21.25 15.13 -3.17
CA ASN A 130 22.36 14.66 -3.96
C ASN A 130 22.37 15.20 -5.40
N ASP A 131 21.32 15.92 -5.79
CA ASP A 131 21.10 16.37 -7.17
C ASP A 131 21.24 15.19 -8.16
N ASP A 132 20.78 14.01 -7.75
CA ASP A 132 20.88 12.74 -8.48
C ASP A 132 19.72 11.84 -8.08
N GLU A 133 19.34 10.91 -8.96
CA GLU A 133 18.24 9.99 -8.73
C GLU A 133 18.69 8.73 -7.98
N LEU A 134 17.75 8.10 -7.26
CA LEU A 134 17.97 6.76 -6.73
C LEU A 134 18.17 5.77 -7.88
N PRO A 135 19.01 4.73 -7.69
CA PRO A 135 19.15 3.69 -8.70
C PRO A 135 17.81 3.05 -9.06
N TYR A 136 17.53 2.95 -10.35
CA TYR A 136 16.32 2.29 -10.83
C TYR A 136 16.39 0.78 -10.55
N VAL A 137 15.34 0.23 -9.95
CA VAL A 137 15.20 -1.20 -9.72
C VAL A 137 13.99 -1.70 -10.52
N PRO A 138 14.19 -2.55 -11.53
CA PRO A 138 13.09 -3.07 -12.33
C PRO A 138 12.07 -3.82 -11.48
N SER A 139 10.78 -3.63 -11.76
CA SER A 139 9.71 -4.32 -11.03
C SER A 139 9.66 -5.82 -11.33
N GLY A 140 10.13 -6.21 -12.50
CA GLY A 140 10.13 -7.61 -12.94
C GLY A 140 8.76 -8.17 -13.30
N GLN A 141 7.68 -7.41 -13.14
CA GLN A 141 6.32 -7.88 -13.38
C GLN A 141 5.55 -6.90 -14.27
N ALA A 142 5.10 -7.38 -15.43
CA ALA A 142 4.28 -6.60 -16.36
C ALA A 142 2.79 -6.64 -15.98
N THR A 143 2.34 -7.70 -15.27
CA THR A 143 0.94 -7.90 -14.88
C THR A 143 0.87 -8.41 -13.45
N PRO A 144 -0.26 -8.19 -12.75
CA PRO A 144 -0.44 -8.75 -11.42
C PRO A 144 -0.34 -10.28 -11.40
N ALA A 145 0.16 -10.82 -10.30
CA ALA A 145 0.25 -12.25 -10.09
C ALA A 145 -1.11 -12.87 -9.88
N GLY A 146 -1.25 -14.15 -10.25
CA GLY A 146 -2.45 -14.93 -10.01
C GLY A 146 -3.51 -14.75 -11.08
N LYS A 147 -4.73 -15.19 -10.76
CA LYS A 147 -5.86 -15.15 -11.66
C LYS A 147 -6.68 -13.87 -11.46
N LYS A 148 -6.99 -13.18 -12.56
CA LYS A 148 -7.82 -11.98 -12.52
C LYS A 148 -9.18 -12.26 -11.89
N PHE A 149 -9.61 -11.39 -10.98
CA PHE A 149 -10.90 -11.48 -10.32
C PHE A 149 -12.04 -11.21 -11.30
N SER A 150 -13.22 -11.80 -11.01
CA SER A 150 -14.43 -11.55 -11.78
C SER A 150 -15.15 -10.32 -11.29
N HIS A 151 -15.73 -9.53 -12.19
CA HIS A 151 -16.58 -8.39 -11.84
C HIS A 151 -18.02 -8.79 -11.48
N LYS A 152 -18.37 -10.07 -11.60
CA LYS A 152 -19.72 -10.54 -11.28
C LYS A 152 -19.93 -10.51 -9.76
N LYS A 153 -21.00 -9.86 -9.33
CA LYS A 153 -21.33 -9.69 -7.90
C LYS A 153 -21.34 -10.98 -7.11
N LYS A 154 -21.94 -12.03 -7.65
CA LYS A 154 -22.01 -13.33 -6.98
C LYS A 154 -20.62 -13.92 -6.72
N GLN A 155 -19.73 -13.80 -7.70
CA GLN A 155 -18.37 -14.32 -7.59
C GLN A 155 -17.54 -13.48 -6.64
N LEU A 156 -17.69 -12.14 -6.66
CA LEU A 156 -17.01 -11.25 -5.72
C LEU A 156 -17.42 -11.54 -4.28
N LYS A 157 -18.72 -11.75 -4.03
CA LYS A 157 -19.23 -12.11 -2.70
C LYS A 157 -18.69 -13.45 -2.22
N ALA A 158 -18.53 -14.41 -3.13
CA ALA A 158 -17.97 -15.71 -2.80
C ALA A 158 -16.48 -15.63 -2.48
N THR A 159 -15.72 -14.82 -3.23
CA THR A 159 -14.28 -14.66 -3.05
C THR A 159 -13.93 -13.75 -1.87
N TYR A 160 -14.72 -12.70 -1.64
CA TYR A 160 -14.49 -11.70 -0.60
C TYR A 160 -15.69 -11.56 0.33
N PRO A 161 -16.03 -12.62 1.10
CA PRO A 161 -17.23 -12.58 1.94
C PRO A 161 -17.18 -11.53 3.04
N LEU A 162 -16.03 -11.33 3.69
CA LEU A 162 -15.87 -10.32 4.74
C LEU A 162 -15.92 -8.90 4.18
N LEU A 163 -15.19 -8.65 3.10
CA LEU A 163 -15.18 -7.34 2.45
C LEU A 163 -16.55 -7.01 1.86
N SER A 164 -17.24 -7.98 1.25
CA SER A 164 -18.56 -7.77 0.68
C SER A 164 -19.61 -7.47 1.75
N ALA A 165 -19.44 -8.02 2.96
CA ALA A 165 -20.31 -7.70 4.08
C ALA A 165 -20.04 -6.28 4.63
N ALA A 166 -18.77 -5.87 4.68
CA ALA A 166 -18.37 -4.55 5.14
C ALA A 166 -18.70 -3.44 4.11
N PHE A 167 -18.58 -3.76 2.83
CA PHE A 167 -18.82 -2.85 1.70
C PHE A 167 -19.81 -3.45 0.72
N PRO A 168 -21.12 -3.45 1.06
CA PRO A 168 -22.17 -4.04 0.20
C PRO A 168 -22.30 -3.35 -1.15
N PHE A 169 -22.65 -4.12 -2.17
CA PHE A 169 -22.85 -3.63 -3.54
C PHE A 169 -23.99 -4.34 -4.25
#